data_b3b561433ccb6eb110d6b66142a3f55c
#
_entry.id   b3b561433ccb6eb110d6b66142a3f55c
#
_cell.length_a   1.000
_cell.length_b   1.000
_cell.length_c   1.000
_cell.angle_alpha   90.00
_cell.angle_beta   90.00
_cell.angle_gamma   90.00
#
_symmetry.space_group_name_H-M   'P 1'
#
loop_
_entity.id
_entity.type
_entity.pdbx_description
1 polymer ?
#
loop_
_entity_poly.entity_id
_entity_poly.type
_entity_poly.pdbx_seq_one_letter_code
_entity_poly.pdbx_strand_id
1 'polypeptide(L)'
;IIGWGCYYLSTILDDYSRYIIHWELCSSMKAEDVKRTVKTAIEKAKLKAKQKPKLLSDNGPCYVSSELKDYLKNTQKMEHVRGKPLHPQTQGKIERYHRTMKNVVKLDHYYHPDELIEALNKFVENYNNCRYHEALNNLTPSDVYFGRADKILEQRAIIKQQTIAKRRQLYYQEKIINL
;
A
#
# COMPACT_ATOMS: atom_id res chain seq x y z
N ILE A 1 -18.76 10.80 8.99
CA ILE A 1 -19.77 9.83 9.44
C ILE A 1 -20.94 10.61 9.99
N ILE A 2 -22.14 10.21 9.62
CA ILE A 2 -23.37 10.91 10.03
C ILE A 2 -23.50 10.85 11.55
N GLY A 3 -23.65 12.03 12.20
CA GLY A 3 -23.78 12.14 13.65
C GLY A 3 -22.48 11.99 14.47
N TRP A 4 -21.36 11.58 13.85
CA TRP A 4 -20.08 11.31 14.54
C TRP A 4 -18.96 12.28 14.17
N GLY A 5 -19.20 13.20 13.23
CA GLY A 5 -18.23 14.20 12.81
C GLY A 5 -17.20 13.70 11.79
N CYS A 6 -16.04 14.38 11.75
CA CYS A 6 -14.95 14.09 10.82
C CYS A 6 -13.93 13.17 11.43
N TYR A 7 -13.47 12.18 10.64
CA TYR A 7 -12.36 11.30 10.96
C TYR A 7 -11.24 11.45 9.94
N TYR A 8 -10.03 11.17 10.37
CA TYR A 8 -8.82 11.28 9.56
C TYR A 8 -8.18 9.92 9.41
N LEU A 9 -7.90 9.52 8.18
CA LEU A 9 -7.21 8.28 7.90
C LEU A 9 -5.70 8.52 7.85
N SER A 10 -4.98 7.97 8.80
CA SER A 10 -3.52 7.89 8.80
C SER A 10 -3.09 6.56 8.18
N THR A 11 -2.17 6.57 7.21
CA THR A 11 -1.75 5.37 6.48
C THR A 11 -0.24 5.37 6.25
N ILE A 12 0.41 4.24 6.51
CA ILE A 12 1.81 3.98 6.17
C ILE A 12 1.88 2.96 5.04
N LEU A 13 2.36 3.43 3.89
CA LEU A 13 2.54 2.64 2.68
C LEU A 13 4.03 2.41 2.43
N ASP A 14 4.41 1.17 2.13
CA ASP A 14 5.75 0.86 1.63
C ASP A 14 5.90 1.35 0.18
N ASP A 15 6.87 2.22 -0.05
CA ASP A 15 7.04 2.88 -1.35
C ASP A 15 7.44 1.90 -2.46
N TYR A 16 8.16 0.84 -2.14
CA TYR A 16 8.60 -0.16 -3.10
C TYR A 16 7.47 -1.09 -3.52
N SER A 17 6.87 -1.78 -2.56
CA SER A 17 5.84 -2.81 -2.79
C SER A 17 4.43 -2.28 -2.93
N ARG A 18 4.16 -1.03 -2.54
CA ARG A 18 2.80 -0.45 -2.38
C ARG A 18 1.99 -1.08 -1.25
N TYR A 19 2.60 -1.93 -0.44
CA TYR A 19 1.93 -2.61 0.67
C TYR A 19 1.54 -1.62 1.76
N ILE A 20 0.31 -1.68 2.22
CA ILE A 20 -0.16 -0.91 3.37
C ILE A 20 0.27 -1.64 4.63
N ILE A 21 1.31 -1.12 5.29
CA ILE A 21 1.88 -1.71 6.51
C ILE A 21 0.94 -1.51 7.68
N HIS A 22 0.41 -0.30 7.80
CA HIS A 22 -0.54 0.06 8.84
C HIS A 22 -1.40 1.23 8.43
N TRP A 23 -2.61 1.25 8.94
CA TRP A 23 -3.53 2.38 8.85
C TRP A 23 -4.31 2.51 10.15
N GLU A 24 -4.81 3.70 10.40
CA GLU A 24 -5.55 4.03 11.60
C GLU A 24 -6.57 5.13 11.30
N LEU A 25 -7.79 4.99 11.82
CA LEU A 25 -8.81 6.02 11.77
C LEU A 25 -8.71 6.88 13.03
N CYS A 26 -8.29 8.13 12.87
CA CYS A 26 -8.03 9.06 13.96
C CYS A 26 -9.16 10.07 14.09
N SER A 27 -9.47 10.49 15.30
CA SER A 27 -10.41 11.60 15.59
C SER A 27 -9.76 12.97 15.41
N SER A 28 -8.43 13.03 15.30
CA SER A 28 -7.68 14.28 15.09
C SER A 28 -6.52 14.08 14.11
N MET A 29 -5.92 15.20 13.66
CA MET A 29 -4.70 15.21 12.85
C MET A 29 -3.53 15.83 13.65
N LYS A 30 -3.26 15.32 14.85
CA LYS A 30 -2.16 15.80 15.68
C LYS A 30 -0.88 14.98 15.44
N ALA A 31 0.26 15.54 15.83
CA ALA A 31 1.56 14.85 15.74
C ALA A 31 1.57 13.52 16.53
N GLU A 32 0.80 13.43 17.61
CA GLU A 32 0.68 12.22 18.43
C GLU A 32 0.00 11.07 17.67
N ASP A 33 -1.04 11.35 16.86
CA ASP A 33 -1.69 10.35 16.03
C ASP A 33 -0.70 9.79 15.00
N VAL A 34 0.09 10.67 14.37
CA VAL A 34 1.13 10.26 13.43
C VAL A 34 2.21 9.42 14.12
N LYS A 35 2.65 9.81 15.32
CA LYS A 35 3.64 9.04 16.09
C LYS A 35 3.13 7.63 16.40
N ARG A 36 1.87 7.50 16.83
CA ARG A 36 1.23 6.22 17.14
C ARG A 36 1.16 5.34 15.89
N THR A 37 0.70 5.90 14.76
CA THR A 37 0.63 5.19 13.48
C THR A 37 2.00 4.72 13.02
N VAL A 38 3.04 5.57 13.09
CA VAL A 38 4.41 5.22 12.71
C VAL A 38 4.99 4.14 13.62
N LYS A 39 4.80 4.25 14.93
CA LYS A 39 5.25 3.25 15.91
C LYS A 39 4.67 1.88 15.59
N THR A 40 3.37 1.79 15.43
CA THR A 40 2.67 0.55 15.10
C THR A 40 3.11 -0.02 13.75
N ALA A 41 3.34 0.85 12.75
CA ALA A 41 3.86 0.42 11.45
C ALA A 41 5.25 -0.20 11.55
N ILE A 42 6.16 0.38 12.34
CA ILE A 42 7.51 -0.15 12.56
C ILE A 42 7.45 -1.52 13.26
N GLU A 43 6.60 -1.67 14.26
CA GLU A 43 6.40 -2.93 14.97
C GLU A 43 5.86 -4.02 14.02
N LYS A 44 4.86 -3.70 13.20
CA LYS A 44 4.29 -4.62 12.21
C LYS A 44 5.27 -4.99 11.09
N ALA A 45 6.10 -4.05 10.66
CA ALA A 45 7.08 -4.27 9.61
C ALA A 45 8.19 -5.25 10.00
N LYS A 46 8.39 -5.53 11.30
CA LYS A 46 9.42 -6.44 11.84
C LYS A 46 10.80 -6.19 11.22
N LEU A 47 11.19 -4.93 11.14
CA LEU A 47 12.44 -4.50 10.52
C LEU A 47 13.64 -5.14 11.22
N LYS A 48 14.62 -5.61 10.44
CA LYS A 48 15.90 -6.07 10.99
C LYS A 48 16.66 -4.89 11.57
N ALA A 49 17.44 -5.11 12.62
CA ALA A 49 18.14 -4.07 13.38
C ALA A 49 18.99 -3.09 12.53
N LYS A 50 19.45 -3.51 11.37
CA LYS A 50 20.23 -2.69 10.41
C LYS A 50 19.35 -1.92 9.40
N GLN A 51 18.06 -2.23 9.30
CA GLN A 51 17.16 -1.59 8.35
C GLN A 51 16.61 -0.31 8.98
N LYS A 52 16.96 0.84 8.41
CA LYS A 52 16.46 2.15 8.83
C LYS A 52 15.66 2.75 7.67
N PRO A 53 14.34 2.56 7.64
CA PRO A 53 13.52 3.17 6.60
C PRO A 53 13.50 4.69 6.77
N LYS A 54 13.22 5.39 5.68
CA LYS A 54 12.95 6.82 5.69
C LYS A 54 11.45 7.02 5.69
N LEU A 55 10.95 7.94 6.51
CA LEU A 55 9.57 8.37 6.44
C LEU A 55 9.46 9.48 5.40
N LEU A 56 8.66 9.25 4.37
CA LEU A 56 8.29 10.27 3.39
C LEU A 56 6.91 10.81 3.71
N SER A 57 6.78 12.12 3.83
CA SER A 57 5.50 12.79 4.06
C SER A 57 5.33 14.06 3.23
N ASP A 58 4.13 14.62 3.24
CA ASP A 58 3.88 15.98 2.79
C ASP A 58 4.36 17.01 3.83
N ASN A 59 4.02 18.28 3.59
CA ASN A 59 4.31 19.38 4.49
C ASN A 59 3.08 19.75 5.36
N GLY A 60 2.18 18.80 5.62
CA GLY A 60 1.05 19.02 6.50
C GLY A 60 1.50 19.43 7.92
N PRO A 61 0.68 20.19 8.67
CA PRO A 61 1.06 20.73 9.97
C PRO A 61 1.56 19.67 10.97
N CYS A 62 0.93 18.49 10.97
CA CYS A 62 1.33 17.37 11.82
C CYS A 62 2.74 16.85 11.50
N TYR A 63 3.17 16.90 10.22
CA TYR A 63 4.49 16.44 9.78
C TYR A 63 5.60 17.49 9.93
N VAL A 64 5.24 18.76 10.06
CA VAL A 64 6.20 19.86 10.24
C VAL A 64 6.55 20.10 11.72
N SER A 65 5.77 19.53 12.65
CA SER A 65 5.95 19.74 14.09
C SER A 65 7.34 19.31 14.57
N SER A 66 7.94 20.12 15.45
CA SER A 66 9.20 19.78 16.13
C SER A 66 9.11 18.47 16.89
N GLU A 67 7.97 18.24 17.50
CA GLU A 67 7.67 17.08 18.33
C GLU A 67 7.76 15.76 17.52
N LEU A 68 7.19 15.70 16.30
CA LEU A 68 7.33 14.53 15.43
C LEU A 68 8.78 14.37 14.95
N LYS A 69 9.45 15.46 14.61
CA LYS A 69 10.85 15.46 14.17
C LYS A 69 11.76 14.87 15.23
N ASP A 70 11.61 15.31 16.49
CA ASP A 70 12.41 14.83 17.61
C ASP A 70 12.12 13.35 17.92
N TYR A 71 10.87 12.95 17.87
CA TYR A 71 10.48 11.55 18.02
C TYR A 71 11.12 10.65 16.95
N LEU A 72 11.04 11.03 15.68
CA LEU A 72 11.62 10.24 14.58
C LEU A 72 13.14 10.15 14.70
N LYS A 73 13.80 11.25 15.00
CA LYS A 73 15.26 11.33 15.10
C LYS A 73 15.79 10.62 16.35
N ASN A 74 15.24 10.93 17.51
CA ASN A 74 15.80 10.51 18.80
C ASN A 74 15.28 9.13 19.23
N THR A 75 14.01 8.84 19.02
CA THR A 75 13.37 7.58 19.45
C THR A 75 13.46 6.50 18.38
N GLN A 76 13.08 6.81 17.15
CA GLN A 76 13.04 5.82 16.08
C GLN A 76 14.33 5.75 15.26
N LYS A 77 15.21 6.75 15.38
CA LYS A 77 16.46 6.88 14.59
C LYS A 77 16.19 6.79 13.08
N MET A 78 15.05 7.34 12.66
CA MET A 78 14.59 7.37 11.26
C MET A 78 14.85 8.75 10.65
N GLU A 79 15.21 8.75 9.38
CA GLU A 79 15.27 9.97 8.58
C GLU A 79 13.86 10.36 8.14
N HIS A 80 13.50 11.62 8.30
CA HIS A 80 12.26 12.19 7.81
C HIS A 80 12.53 13.00 6.54
N VAL A 81 12.00 12.55 5.42
CA VAL A 81 12.08 13.22 4.13
C VAL A 81 10.73 13.86 3.84
N ARG A 82 10.72 15.16 3.63
CA ARG A 82 9.51 15.90 3.25
C ARG A 82 9.52 16.18 1.76
N GLY A 83 8.36 16.04 1.12
CA GLY A 83 8.17 16.39 -0.27
C GLY A 83 8.54 17.86 -0.52
N LYS A 84 9.25 18.14 -1.62
CA LYS A 84 9.49 19.53 -2.02
C LYS A 84 8.15 20.17 -2.39
N PRO A 85 7.92 21.44 -2.01
CA PRO A 85 6.75 22.18 -2.49
C PRO A 85 6.65 22.13 -4.03
N LEU A 86 5.46 21.95 -4.55
CA LEU A 86 5.18 21.89 -6.00
C LEU A 86 5.79 20.68 -6.75
N HIS A 87 6.25 19.64 -6.05
CA HIS A 87 6.69 18.38 -6.65
C HIS A 87 5.76 17.20 -6.27
N PRO A 88 4.58 17.06 -6.91
CA PRO A 88 3.59 16.05 -6.57
C PRO A 88 4.06 14.60 -6.85
N GLN A 89 5.07 14.42 -7.69
CA GLN A 89 5.59 13.11 -8.08
C GLN A 89 6.08 12.28 -6.88
N THR A 90 6.58 12.94 -5.84
CA THR A 90 7.13 12.28 -4.64
C THR A 90 6.06 11.54 -3.84
N GLN A 91 4.79 11.94 -3.95
CA GLN A 91 3.68 11.37 -3.19
C GLN A 91 2.64 10.66 -4.07
N GLY A 92 2.86 10.61 -5.37
CA GLY A 92 1.90 10.07 -6.33
C GLY A 92 1.43 8.63 -6.05
N LYS A 93 2.23 7.87 -5.28
CA LYS A 93 1.86 6.49 -4.91
C LYS A 93 0.80 6.45 -3.81
N ILE A 94 1.01 7.20 -2.73
CA ILE A 94 0.04 7.29 -1.63
C ILE A 94 -1.23 8.03 -2.06
N GLU A 95 -1.11 9.05 -2.91
CA GLU A 95 -2.26 9.76 -3.48
C GLU A 95 -3.13 8.83 -4.34
N ARG A 96 -2.50 7.99 -5.18
CA ARG A 96 -3.22 6.98 -5.98
C ARG A 96 -3.92 5.96 -5.10
N TYR A 97 -3.28 5.52 -4.03
CA TYR A 97 -3.91 4.67 -3.03
C TYR A 97 -5.14 5.35 -2.42
N HIS A 98 -4.99 6.59 -1.92
CA HIS A 98 -6.11 7.33 -1.32
C HIS A 98 -7.25 7.56 -2.31
N ARG A 99 -6.94 7.85 -3.59
CA ARG A 99 -7.97 7.97 -4.64
C ARG A 99 -8.74 6.66 -4.82
N THR A 100 -8.01 5.54 -4.94
CA THR A 100 -8.62 4.22 -5.08
C THR A 100 -9.50 3.87 -3.88
N MET A 101 -9.00 4.12 -2.67
CA MET A 101 -9.75 3.89 -1.43
C MET A 101 -11.02 4.73 -1.37
N LYS A 102 -10.91 6.03 -1.67
CA LYS A 102 -12.07 6.94 -1.69
C LYS A 102 -13.15 6.50 -2.68
N ASN A 103 -12.74 5.98 -3.85
CA ASN A 103 -13.68 5.52 -4.86
C ASN A 103 -14.44 4.23 -4.48
N VAL A 104 -13.98 3.51 -3.47
CA VAL A 104 -14.66 2.31 -2.94
C VAL A 104 -15.40 2.65 -1.65
N VAL A 105 -14.66 3.14 -0.65
CA VAL A 105 -15.19 3.33 0.71
C VAL A 105 -16.21 4.47 0.79
N LYS A 106 -16.10 5.51 -0.07
CA LYS A 106 -17.06 6.61 -0.06
C LYS A 106 -18.38 6.33 -0.80
N LEU A 107 -18.52 5.18 -1.43
CA LEU A 107 -19.77 4.80 -2.08
C LEU A 107 -20.85 4.42 -1.06
N ASP A 108 -20.43 3.96 0.11
CA ASP A 108 -21.32 3.54 1.17
C ASP A 108 -21.56 4.66 2.21
N HIS A 109 -22.67 4.57 2.91
CA HIS A 109 -23.01 5.42 4.05
C HIS A 109 -22.71 4.66 5.34
N TYR A 110 -22.00 5.32 6.25
CA TYR A 110 -21.62 4.75 7.54
C TYR A 110 -22.31 5.51 8.66
N TYR A 111 -23.04 4.81 9.48
CA TYR A 111 -23.77 5.38 10.62
C TYR A 111 -22.97 5.23 11.92
N HIS A 112 -22.05 4.27 11.97
CA HIS A 112 -21.18 4.04 13.11
C HIS A 112 -19.70 3.96 12.69
N PRO A 113 -18.75 4.47 13.52
CA PRO A 113 -17.31 4.40 13.21
C PRO A 113 -16.81 2.97 12.94
N ASP A 114 -17.34 1.97 13.62
CA ASP A 114 -16.95 0.57 13.46
C ASP A 114 -17.27 0.03 12.05
N GLU A 115 -18.38 0.47 11.46
CA GLU A 115 -18.74 0.10 10.08
C GLU A 115 -17.70 0.62 9.08
N LEU A 116 -17.24 1.87 9.27
CA LEU A 116 -16.18 2.45 8.44
C LEU A 116 -14.85 1.72 8.66
N ILE A 117 -14.52 1.35 9.91
CA ILE A 117 -13.33 0.58 10.24
C ILE A 117 -13.37 -0.78 9.54
N GLU A 118 -14.50 -1.46 9.57
CA GLU A 118 -14.67 -2.75 8.90
C GLU A 118 -14.52 -2.62 7.37
N ALA A 119 -15.12 -1.60 6.76
CA ALA A 119 -15.00 -1.33 5.33
C ALA A 119 -13.55 -1.02 4.93
N LEU A 120 -12.83 -0.24 5.73
CA LEU A 120 -11.41 0.04 5.53
C LEU A 120 -10.54 -1.21 5.69
N ASN A 121 -10.83 -2.06 6.67
CA ASN A 121 -10.15 -3.35 6.84
C ASN A 121 -10.31 -4.23 5.59
N LYS A 122 -11.54 -4.44 5.13
CA LYS A 122 -11.84 -5.22 3.92
C LYS A 122 -11.14 -4.64 2.69
N PHE A 123 -11.16 -3.31 2.56
CA PHE A 123 -10.49 -2.63 1.46
C PHE A 123 -8.97 -2.86 1.49
N VAL A 124 -8.30 -2.66 2.64
CA VAL A 124 -6.85 -2.83 2.77
C VAL A 124 -6.44 -4.28 2.56
N GLU A 125 -7.22 -5.23 3.08
CA GLU A 125 -7.00 -6.66 2.87
C GLU A 125 -7.03 -7.00 1.36
N ASN A 126 -8.06 -6.56 0.66
CA ASN A 126 -8.18 -6.75 -0.78
C ASN A 126 -7.06 -6.02 -1.55
N TYR A 127 -6.74 -4.78 -1.19
CA TYR A 127 -5.69 -4.00 -1.80
C TYR A 127 -4.32 -4.67 -1.69
N ASN A 128 -3.99 -5.18 -0.51
CA ASN A 128 -2.70 -5.81 -0.26
C ASN A 128 -2.57 -7.21 -0.89
N ASN A 129 -3.63 -8.02 -0.84
CA ASN A 129 -3.53 -9.45 -1.11
C ASN A 129 -4.18 -9.90 -2.41
N CYS A 130 -5.13 -9.12 -2.95
CA CYS A 130 -5.90 -9.54 -4.13
C CYS A 130 -5.70 -8.63 -5.34
N ARG A 131 -5.46 -7.33 -5.13
CA ARG A 131 -5.35 -6.38 -6.22
C ARG A 131 -3.99 -6.48 -6.91
N TYR A 132 -4.02 -6.77 -8.21
CA TYR A 132 -2.84 -6.72 -9.06
C TYR A 132 -2.47 -5.28 -9.45
N HIS A 133 -1.17 -4.99 -9.49
CA HIS A 133 -0.65 -3.70 -9.89
C HIS A 133 0.24 -3.85 -11.13
N GLU A 134 -0.10 -3.14 -12.19
CA GLU A 134 0.70 -3.14 -13.43
C GLU A 134 2.15 -2.72 -13.16
N ALA A 135 2.35 -1.67 -12.36
CA ALA A 135 3.67 -1.19 -11.97
C ALA A 135 4.49 -2.18 -11.12
N LEU A 136 3.88 -3.29 -10.69
CA LEU A 136 4.52 -4.40 -9.99
C LEU A 136 4.52 -5.69 -10.85
N ASN A 137 4.52 -5.56 -12.17
CA ASN A 137 4.42 -6.69 -13.10
C ASN A 137 3.16 -7.56 -12.85
N ASN A 138 2.05 -6.92 -12.56
CA ASN A 138 0.79 -7.57 -12.20
C ASN A 138 0.92 -8.53 -10.99
N LEU A 139 1.72 -8.15 -10.02
CA LEU A 139 1.78 -8.80 -8.70
C LEU A 139 0.94 -8.03 -7.70
N THR A 140 0.59 -8.69 -6.60
CA THR A 140 -0.03 -8.01 -5.47
C THR A 140 1.03 -7.30 -4.63
N PRO A 141 0.67 -6.23 -3.90
CA PRO A 141 1.58 -5.60 -2.94
C PRO A 141 2.18 -6.58 -1.94
N SER A 142 1.38 -7.53 -1.47
CA SER A 142 1.80 -8.59 -0.55
C SER A 142 2.87 -9.50 -1.15
N ASP A 143 2.75 -9.87 -2.43
CA ASP A 143 3.76 -10.72 -3.09
C ASP A 143 5.12 -10.05 -3.16
N VAL A 144 5.14 -8.75 -3.42
CA VAL A 144 6.37 -7.97 -3.49
C VAL A 144 6.94 -7.71 -2.10
N TYR A 145 6.09 -7.32 -1.14
CA TYR A 145 6.51 -7.01 0.24
C TYR A 145 7.15 -8.20 0.96
N PHE A 146 6.56 -9.39 0.78
CA PHE A 146 7.07 -10.62 1.39
C PHE A 146 8.11 -11.37 0.55
N GLY A 147 8.61 -10.77 -0.54
CA GLY A 147 9.68 -11.33 -1.36
C GLY A 147 9.29 -12.56 -2.18
N ARG A 148 8.01 -12.72 -2.53
CA ARG A 148 7.51 -13.82 -3.36
C ARG A 148 7.55 -13.51 -4.86
N ALA A 149 7.89 -12.28 -5.24
CA ALA A 149 7.79 -11.75 -6.59
C ALA A 149 8.52 -12.60 -7.63
N ASP A 150 9.81 -12.86 -7.42
CA ASP A 150 10.65 -13.56 -8.38
C ASP A 150 10.15 -14.97 -8.68
N LYS A 151 9.80 -15.72 -7.64
CA LYS A 151 9.24 -17.06 -7.78
C LYS A 151 7.94 -17.10 -8.58
N ILE A 152 7.05 -16.13 -8.34
CA ILE A 152 5.77 -16.03 -9.06
C ILE A 152 6.01 -15.69 -10.53
N LEU A 153 6.91 -14.74 -10.82
CA LEU A 153 7.23 -14.33 -12.18
C LEU A 153 7.89 -15.46 -12.97
N GLU A 154 8.79 -16.20 -12.35
CA GLU A 154 9.42 -17.39 -12.96
C GLU A 154 8.38 -18.46 -13.30
N GLN A 155 7.50 -18.80 -12.38
CA GLN A 155 6.40 -19.73 -12.64
C GLN A 155 5.47 -19.27 -13.78
N ARG A 156 5.13 -17.98 -13.81
CA ARG A 156 4.33 -17.41 -14.91
C ARG A 156 5.05 -17.51 -16.26
N ALA A 157 6.37 -17.32 -16.30
CA ALA A 157 7.15 -17.46 -17.52
C ALA A 157 7.12 -18.91 -18.04
N ILE A 158 7.29 -19.89 -17.17
CA ILE A 158 7.20 -21.33 -17.52
C ILE A 158 5.80 -21.66 -18.07
N ILE A 159 4.75 -21.28 -17.34
CA ILE A 159 3.36 -21.54 -17.77
C ILE A 159 3.08 -20.89 -19.13
N LYS A 160 3.55 -19.67 -19.35
CA LYS A 160 3.39 -18.96 -20.62
C LYS A 160 4.04 -19.75 -21.77
N GLN A 161 5.28 -20.23 -21.60
CA GLN A 161 5.99 -21.02 -22.60
C GLN A 161 5.25 -22.32 -22.91
N GLN A 162 4.84 -23.06 -21.88
CA GLN A 162 4.08 -24.30 -22.04
C GLN A 162 2.74 -24.08 -22.76
N THR A 163 2.05 -23.01 -22.40
CA THR A 163 0.76 -22.65 -23.04
C THR A 163 0.94 -22.32 -24.51
N ILE A 164 1.99 -21.57 -24.88
CA ILE A 164 2.30 -21.24 -26.27
C ILE A 164 2.66 -22.50 -27.05
N ALA A 165 3.50 -23.38 -26.49
CA ALA A 165 3.88 -24.63 -27.12
C ALA A 165 2.65 -25.53 -27.38
N LYS A 166 1.79 -25.69 -26.36
CA LYS A 166 0.55 -26.49 -26.51
C LYS A 166 -0.39 -25.93 -27.58
N ARG A 167 -0.59 -24.59 -27.61
CA ARG A 167 -1.43 -23.94 -28.63
C ARG A 167 -0.89 -24.16 -30.05
N ARG A 168 0.44 -24.08 -30.24
CA ARG A 168 1.08 -24.38 -31.52
C ARG A 168 0.84 -25.82 -31.94
N GLN A 169 1.03 -26.78 -31.04
CA GLN A 169 0.81 -28.19 -31.32
C GLN A 169 -0.64 -28.47 -31.73
N LEU A 170 -1.62 -27.94 -31.00
CA LEU A 170 -3.04 -28.09 -31.34
C LEU A 170 -3.37 -27.50 -32.68
N TYR A 171 -2.86 -26.32 -33.01
CA TYR A 171 -3.07 -25.66 -34.31
C TYR A 171 -2.56 -26.54 -35.48
N TYR A 172 -1.38 -27.16 -35.36
CA TYR A 172 -0.88 -28.03 -36.41
C TYR A 172 -1.64 -29.34 -36.51
N GLN A 173 -2.12 -29.90 -35.40
CA GLN A 173 -2.95 -31.11 -35.40
C GLN A 173 -4.29 -30.84 -36.11
N GLU A 174 -4.96 -29.74 -35.82
CA GLU A 174 -6.20 -29.36 -36.48
C GLU A 174 -6.02 -29.11 -38.01
N LYS A 175 -4.87 -28.55 -38.39
CA LYS A 175 -4.57 -28.30 -39.81
C LYS A 175 -4.31 -29.59 -40.59
N ILE A 176 -3.80 -30.64 -39.96
CA ILE A 176 -3.59 -31.95 -40.58
C ILE A 176 -4.93 -32.70 -40.75
N ILE A 177 -5.86 -32.54 -39.82
CA ILE A 177 -7.17 -33.21 -39.87
C ILE A 177 -8.09 -32.60 -40.93
N ASN A 178 -7.90 -31.33 -41.27
CA ASN A 178 -8.71 -30.59 -42.21
C ASN A 178 -8.09 -30.56 -43.65
N LEU A 179 -7.07 -31.35 -43.91
CA LEU A 179 -6.49 -31.66 -45.23
C LEU A 179 -6.87 -33.05 -45.69
#